data_e5bb7a799e8082d57a5d0f06541d4c51
#
_entry.id   e5bb7a799e8082d57a5d0f06541d4c51
#
_cell.length_a   1.000
_cell.length_b   1.000
_cell.length_c   1.000
_cell.angle_alpha   90.00
_cell.angle_beta   90.00
_cell.angle_gamma   90.00
#
_symmetry.space_group_name_H-M   'P 1'
#
loop_
_entity.id
_entity.type
_entity.pdbx_description
1 polymer ?
#
loop_
_entity_poly.entity_id
_entity_poly.type
_entity_poly.pdbx_seq_one_letter_code
_entity_poly.pdbx_strand_id
1 'polypeptide(L)'
;MTLARLCFTFAVLALAAARGIHAEPYIPSKGSQVVERLPSRIDPVQRELAAMRALLSKNPNDAALAATLARRYIELARMEGDPRYLGYAEAALAPWWKQAAPPDDVLVLRATLRQSTHQFPAALADLDAVVKRNPDNVQAWLTRATVQSITGDFTGAKASCMRLY
;
A
#
# COMPACT_ATOMS: atom_id res chain seq x y z
N MET A 1 -25.00 -47.13 45.60
CA MET A 1 -23.80 -46.40 45.12
C MET A 1 -24.09 -44.95 45.35
N THR A 2 -23.38 -44.31 46.22
CA THR A 2 -23.70 -42.93 46.69
C THR A 2 -23.25 -41.88 45.68
N LEU A 3 -24.02 -40.83 45.53
CA LEU A 3 -23.82 -39.68 44.62
C LEU A 3 -22.39 -39.13 44.70
N ALA A 4 -21.77 -39.19 45.88
CA ALA A 4 -20.40 -38.79 46.11
C ALA A 4 -19.35 -39.60 45.32
N ARG A 5 -19.58 -40.88 45.06
CA ARG A 5 -18.67 -41.72 44.24
C ARG A 5 -18.78 -41.39 42.77
N LEU A 6 -19.96 -41.00 42.30
CA LEU A 6 -20.18 -40.59 40.93
C LEU A 6 -19.49 -39.22 40.65
N CYS A 7 -19.60 -38.27 41.56
CA CYS A 7 -18.90 -36.95 41.45
C CYS A 7 -17.38 -37.10 41.47
N PHE A 8 -16.84 -38.02 42.31
CA PHE A 8 -15.41 -38.23 42.39
C PHE A 8 -14.83 -38.87 41.11
N THR A 9 -15.56 -39.81 40.51
CA THR A 9 -15.14 -40.43 39.25
C THR A 9 -15.22 -39.42 38.06
N PHE A 10 -16.20 -38.53 38.05
CA PHE A 10 -16.28 -37.45 37.03
C PHE A 10 -15.17 -36.42 37.19
N ALA A 11 -14.82 -36.04 38.43
CA ALA A 11 -13.75 -35.11 38.69
C ALA A 11 -12.37 -35.67 38.28
N VAL A 12 -12.10 -36.96 38.54
CA VAL A 12 -10.86 -37.63 38.14
C VAL A 12 -10.76 -37.75 36.60
N LEU A 13 -11.88 -38.05 35.90
CA LEU A 13 -11.91 -38.11 34.47
C LEU A 13 -11.70 -36.73 33.82
N ALA A 14 -12.23 -35.66 34.40
CA ALA A 14 -12.06 -34.28 33.92
C ALA A 14 -10.57 -33.81 34.13
N LEU A 15 -9.92 -34.19 35.21
CA LEU A 15 -8.49 -33.88 35.41
C LEU A 15 -7.57 -34.65 34.46
N ALA A 16 -7.95 -35.86 34.04
CA ALA A 16 -7.18 -36.67 33.09
C ALA A 16 -7.28 -36.12 31.64
N ALA A 17 -8.39 -35.43 31.33
CA ALA A 17 -8.61 -34.78 30.00
C ALA A 17 -7.88 -33.45 29.87
N ALA A 18 -7.41 -32.83 30.97
CA ALA A 18 -6.65 -31.58 30.99
C ALA A 18 -5.15 -31.78 30.70
N ARG A 19 -4.77 -32.82 29.97
CA ARG A 19 -3.43 -32.87 29.36
C ARG A 19 -3.38 -31.80 28.29
N GLY A 20 -2.71 -30.69 28.62
CA GLY A 20 -2.53 -29.58 27.71
C GLY A 20 -2.01 -30.09 26.37
N ILE A 21 -2.70 -29.71 25.30
CA ILE A 21 -2.22 -29.90 23.93
C ILE A 21 -1.02 -28.95 23.82
N HIS A 22 0.16 -29.40 24.25
CA HIS A 22 1.40 -28.70 23.95
C HIS A 22 1.72 -28.99 22.49
N ALA A 23 1.37 -28.04 21.61
CA ALA A 23 1.89 -28.03 20.25
C ALA A 23 3.38 -27.68 20.36
N GLU A 24 4.24 -28.68 20.31
CA GLU A 24 5.68 -28.44 20.19
C GLU A 24 5.96 -27.76 18.85
N PRO A 25 6.80 -26.69 18.83
CA PRO A 25 7.16 -26.04 17.59
C PRO A 25 7.88 -27.06 16.68
N TYR A 26 7.36 -27.20 15.46
CA TYR A 26 7.98 -28.04 14.46
C TYR A 26 9.29 -27.40 13.99
N ILE A 27 10.43 -28.05 14.25
CA ILE A 27 11.75 -27.62 13.80
C ILE A 27 12.18 -28.53 12.64
N PRO A 28 12.35 -27.99 11.39
CA PRO A 28 12.80 -28.78 10.25
C PRO A 28 14.18 -29.39 10.53
N SER A 29 14.36 -30.67 10.19
CA SER A 29 15.65 -31.36 10.37
C SER A 29 16.73 -30.93 9.36
N LYS A 30 16.31 -30.30 8.25
CA LYS A 30 17.19 -29.75 7.19
C LYS A 30 16.64 -28.41 6.73
N GLY A 31 17.52 -27.45 6.48
CA GLY A 31 17.13 -26.11 6.00
C GLY A 31 16.45 -26.09 4.61
N SER A 32 16.60 -27.17 3.82
CA SER A 32 15.94 -27.35 2.53
C SER A 32 14.57 -28.04 2.63
N GLN A 33 14.11 -28.40 3.83
CA GLN A 33 12.83 -29.07 4.02
C GLN A 33 11.68 -28.09 3.78
N VAL A 34 10.78 -28.44 2.83
CA VAL A 34 9.57 -27.69 2.60
C VAL A 34 8.59 -28.04 3.71
N VAL A 35 8.30 -27.09 4.61
CA VAL A 35 7.37 -27.26 5.74
C VAL A 35 5.93 -27.01 5.36
N GLU A 36 5.70 -26.15 4.37
CA GLU A 36 4.37 -25.87 3.84
C GLU A 36 4.46 -25.45 2.37
N ARG A 37 3.48 -25.85 1.57
CA ARG A 37 3.28 -25.33 0.22
C ARG A 37 2.03 -24.48 0.21
N LEU A 38 2.19 -23.18 0.09
CA LEU A 38 1.05 -22.28 -0.07
C LEU A 38 0.32 -22.60 -1.36
N PRO A 39 -1.04 -22.55 -1.38
CA PRO A 39 -1.81 -22.71 -2.60
C PRO A 39 -1.35 -21.65 -3.63
N SER A 40 -1.04 -22.07 -4.85
CA SER A 40 -0.60 -21.18 -5.92
C SER A 40 -1.75 -20.35 -6.54
N ARG A 41 -2.73 -19.96 -5.76
CA ARG A 41 -3.72 -18.96 -6.18
C ARG A 41 -3.02 -17.62 -6.22
N ILE A 42 -2.34 -17.35 -7.33
CA ILE A 42 -1.88 -16.01 -7.63
C ILE A 42 -3.14 -15.17 -7.82
N ASP A 43 -3.37 -14.27 -6.89
CA ASP A 43 -4.42 -13.26 -6.96
C ASP A 43 -4.37 -12.58 -8.35
N PRO A 44 -5.51 -12.43 -9.04
CA PRO A 44 -5.57 -11.73 -10.32
C PRO A 44 -4.87 -10.37 -10.30
N VAL A 45 -4.99 -9.61 -9.20
CA VAL A 45 -4.31 -8.32 -9.00
C VAL A 45 -2.79 -8.49 -8.99
N GLN A 46 -2.28 -9.50 -8.30
CA GLN A 46 -0.83 -9.76 -8.25
C GLN A 46 -0.28 -10.20 -9.61
N ARG A 47 -1.08 -10.92 -10.43
CA ARG A 47 -0.71 -11.26 -11.82
C ARG A 47 -0.66 -10.01 -12.70
N GLU A 48 -1.64 -9.12 -12.59
CA GLU A 48 -1.69 -7.84 -13.30
C GLU A 48 -0.42 -7.02 -12.99
N LEU A 49 -0.13 -6.82 -11.69
CA LEU A 49 1.04 -6.08 -11.25
C LEU A 49 2.35 -6.71 -11.72
N ALA A 50 2.45 -8.05 -11.70
CA ALA A 50 3.63 -8.75 -12.20
C ALA A 50 3.83 -8.53 -13.71
N ALA A 51 2.76 -8.56 -14.49
CA ALA A 51 2.81 -8.27 -15.91
C ALA A 51 3.24 -6.83 -16.20
N MET A 52 2.67 -5.85 -15.48
CA MET A 52 3.04 -4.44 -15.61
C MET A 52 4.51 -4.20 -15.24
N ARG A 53 5.01 -4.80 -14.15
CA ARG A 53 6.44 -4.73 -13.79
C ARG A 53 7.34 -5.32 -14.87
N ALA A 54 6.95 -6.48 -15.43
CA ALA A 54 7.71 -7.12 -16.50
C ALA A 54 7.76 -6.28 -17.79
N LEU A 55 6.69 -5.55 -18.10
CA LEU A 55 6.66 -4.60 -19.21
C LEU A 55 7.54 -3.38 -18.93
N LEU A 56 7.44 -2.81 -17.73
CA LEU A 56 8.25 -1.65 -17.33
C LEU A 56 9.74 -1.99 -17.28
N SER A 57 10.12 -3.20 -16.87
CA SER A 57 11.52 -3.64 -16.89
C SER A 57 12.11 -3.72 -18.29
N LYS A 58 11.29 -3.96 -19.32
CA LYS A 58 11.70 -3.92 -20.74
C LYS A 58 11.75 -2.50 -21.29
N ASN A 59 10.94 -1.60 -20.76
CA ASN A 59 10.83 -0.21 -21.17
C ASN A 59 10.95 0.72 -19.96
N PRO A 60 12.12 0.84 -19.32
CA PRO A 60 12.29 1.53 -18.04
C PRO A 60 12.05 3.04 -18.10
N ASN A 61 11.98 3.62 -19.29
CA ASN A 61 11.70 5.04 -19.53
C ASN A 61 10.26 5.31 -19.99
N ASP A 62 9.37 4.31 -19.94
CA ASP A 62 7.95 4.50 -20.23
C ASP A 62 7.25 5.15 -19.02
N ALA A 63 7.16 6.48 -19.05
CA ALA A 63 6.57 7.26 -17.97
C ALA A 63 5.06 6.98 -17.80
N ALA A 64 4.33 6.69 -18.88
CA ALA A 64 2.90 6.40 -18.83
C ALA A 64 2.62 5.06 -18.14
N LEU A 65 3.40 4.03 -18.49
CA LEU A 65 3.32 2.72 -17.85
C LEU A 65 3.74 2.81 -16.37
N ALA A 66 4.82 3.53 -16.07
CA ALA A 66 5.28 3.74 -14.70
C ALA A 66 4.23 4.47 -13.84
N ALA A 67 3.60 5.51 -14.39
CA ALA A 67 2.52 6.24 -13.72
C ALA A 67 1.30 5.33 -13.48
N THR A 68 0.93 4.50 -14.44
CA THR A 68 -0.18 3.55 -14.30
C THR A 68 0.10 2.53 -13.20
N LEU A 69 1.30 1.95 -13.18
CA LEU A 69 1.73 1.00 -12.16
C LEU A 69 1.79 1.66 -10.77
N ALA A 70 2.35 2.86 -10.66
CA ALA A 70 2.43 3.60 -9.41
C ALA A 70 1.03 3.95 -8.87
N ARG A 71 0.09 4.37 -9.72
CA ARG A 71 -1.31 4.61 -9.34
C ARG A 71 -1.94 3.37 -8.76
N ARG A 72 -1.76 2.22 -9.41
CA ARG A 72 -2.30 0.95 -8.95
C ARG A 72 -1.76 0.55 -7.58
N TYR A 73 -0.47 0.77 -7.32
CA TYR A 73 0.11 0.55 -6.01
C TYR A 73 -0.44 1.51 -4.94
N ILE A 74 -0.63 2.78 -5.25
CA ILE A 74 -1.23 3.76 -4.33
C ILE A 74 -2.68 3.36 -3.97
N GLU A 75 -3.45 2.88 -4.94
CA GLU A 75 -4.80 2.35 -4.71
C GLU A 75 -4.79 1.15 -3.77
N LEU A 76 -3.91 0.19 -4.00
CA LEU A 76 -3.76 -0.99 -3.14
C LEU A 76 -3.31 -0.63 -1.73
N ALA A 77 -2.37 0.32 -1.59
CA ALA A 77 -1.96 0.82 -0.28
C ALA A 77 -3.15 1.34 0.53
N ARG A 78 -4.10 2.02 -0.13
CA ARG A 78 -5.32 2.53 0.51
C ARG A 78 -6.35 1.43 0.80
N MET A 79 -6.54 0.51 -0.13
CA MET A 79 -7.54 -0.56 -0.03
C MET A 79 -7.16 -1.60 1.03
N GLU A 80 -5.89 -1.99 1.08
CA GLU A 80 -5.38 -3.03 1.95
C GLU A 80 -4.78 -2.49 3.26
N GLY A 81 -4.60 -1.17 3.36
CA GLY A 81 -3.93 -0.54 4.52
C GLY A 81 -2.44 -0.91 4.61
N ASP A 82 -1.83 -1.35 3.52
CA ASP A 82 -0.45 -1.80 3.48
C ASP A 82 0.51 -0.74 2.90
N PRO A 83 1.32 -0.08 3.75
CA PRO A 83 2.21 0.99 3.30
C PRO A 83 3.37 0.51 2.40
N ARG A 84 3.65 -0.79 2.32
CA ARG A 84 4.68 -1.34 1.42
C ARG A 84 4.39 -1.01 -0.04
N TYR A 85 3.12 -0.94 -0.42
CA TYR A 85 2.74 -0.55 -1.78
C TYR A 85 3.15 0.89 -2.14
N LEU A 86 3.24 1.81 -1.17
CA LEU A 86 3.75 3.16 -1.44
C LEU A 86 5.23 3.13 -1.84
N GLY A 87 6.04 2.27 -1.22
CA GLY A 87 7.43 2.04 -1.62
C GLY A 87 7.54 1.43 -3.03
N TYR A 88 6.64 0.52 -3.40
CA TYR A 88 6.60 -0.01 -4.78
C TYR A 88 6.17 1.04 -5.80
N ALA A 89 5.27 1.95 -5.44
CA ALA A 89 4.90 3.07 -6.29
C ALA A 89 6.08 4.03 -6.50
N GLU A 90 6.82 4.36 -5.45
CA GLU A 90 8.04 5.18 -5.54
C GLU A 90 9.09 4.51 -6.43
N ALA A 91 9.32 3.22 -6.25
CA ALA A 91 10.26 2.45 -7.07
C ALA A 91 9.87 2.45 -8.56
N ALA A 92 8.57 2.38 -8.89
CA ALA A 92 8.11 2.48 -10.27
C ALA A 92 8.40 3.85 -10.90
N LEU A 93 8.41 4.92 -10.10
CA LEU A 93 8.67 6.29 -10.53
C LEU A 93 10.17 6.68 -10.39
N ALA A 94 11.05 5.79 -9.97
CA ALA A 94 12.44 6.10 -9.63
C ALA A 94 13.22 6.85 -10.74
N PRO A 95 13.08 6.54 -12.05
CA PRO A 95 13.80 7.26 -13.12
C PRO A 95 13.47 8.76 -13.16
N TRP A 96 12.28 9.15 -12.72
CA TRP A 96 11.81 10.55 -12.74
C TRP A 96 11.87 11.22 -11.37
N TRP A 97 12.21 10.49 -10.29
CA TRP A 97 12.10 10.99 -8.92
C TRP A 97 12.91 12.25 -8.68
N LYS A 98 14.10 12.34 -9.26
CA LYS A 98 15.02 13.48 -9.11
C LYS A 98 14.95 14.50 -10.26
N GLN A 99 14.14 14.24 -11.28
CA GLN A 99 14.00 15.17 -12.39
C GLN A 99 13.25 16.43 -11.94
N ALA A 100 13.72 17.59 -12.39
CA ALA A 100 13.09 18.87 -12.07
C ALA A 100 11.73 19.04 -12.75
N ALA A 101 11.57 18.51 -13.97
CA ALA A 101 10.36 18.67 -14.78
C ALA A 101 9.94 17.33 -15.42
N PRO A 102 9.54 16.33 -14.62
CA PRO A 102 8.99 15.10 -15.16
C PRO A 102 7.59 15.33 -15.76
N PRO A 103 7.01 14.32 -16.44
CA PRO A 103 5.62 14.39 -16.92
C PRO A 103 4.62 14.72 -15.80
N ASP A 104 3.49 15.36 -16.15
CA ASP A 104 2.46 15.81 -15.19
C ASP A 104 1.93 14.66 -14.32
N ASP A 105 1.63 13.52 -14.91
CA ASP A 105 1.14 12.34 -14.18
C ASP A 105 2.14 11.86 -13.13
N VAL A 106 3.42 11.90 -13.46
CA VAL A 106 4.50 11.54 -12.52
C VAL A 106 4.59 12.56 -11.39
N LEU A 107 4.49 13.86 -11.69
CA LEU A 107 4.48 14.92 -10.66
C LEU A 107 3.32 14.76 -9.69
N VAL A 108 2.12 14.52 -10.18
CA VAL A 108 0.92 14.33 -9.35
C VAL A 108 1.07 13.11 -8.44
N LEU A 109 1.58 11.99 -8.97
CA LEU A 109 1.81 10.78 -8.18
C LEU A 109 2.94 10.95 -7.18
N ARG A 110 4.03 11.64 -7.56
CA ARG A 110 5.12 11.98 -6.64
C ARG A 110 4.63 12.88 -5.50
N ALA A 111 3.79 13.85 -5.80
CA ALA A 111 3.15 14.69 -4.79
C ALA A 111 2.26 13.88 -3.84
N THR A 112 1.50 12.91 -4.37
CA THR A 112 0.67 12.00 -3.57
C THR A 112 1.51 11.15 -2.61
N LEU A 113 2.64 10.61 -3.09
CA LEU A 113 3.59 9.85 -2.26
C LEU A 113 4.26 10.75 -1.20
N ARG A 114 4.67 11.97 -1.57
CA ARG A 114 5.21 12.96 -0.64
C ARG A 114 4.21 13.37 0.44
N GLN A 115 2.94 13.52 0.08
CA GLN A 115 1.85 13.73 1.04
C GLN A 115 1.76 12.58 2.04
N SER A 116 1.83 11.33 1.59
CA SER A 116 1.77 10.13 2.44
C SER A 116 2.96 10.05 3.41
N THR A 117 4.07 10.68 3.10
CA THR A 117 5.26 10.76 3.95
C THR A 117 5.44 12.12 4.63
N HIS A 118 4.37 12.93 4.68
CA HIS A 118 4.32 14.26 5.32
C HIS A 118 5.30 15.31 4.75
N GLN A 119 5.78 15.12 3.52
CA GLN A 119 6.64 16.05 2.82
C GLN A 119 5.80 17.13 2.09
N PHE A 120 4.93 17.81 2.83
CA PHE A 120 3.91 18.71 2.28
C PHE A 120 4.47 19.87 1.43
N PRO A 121 5.55 20.57 1.81
CA PRO A 121 6.11 21.62 0.97
C PRO A 121 6.57 21.11 -0.39
N ALA A 122 7.22 19.95 -0.42
CA ALA A 122 7.68 19.34 -1.66
C ALA A 122 6.51 18.82 -2.53
N ALA A 123 5.44 18.31 -1.89
CA ALA A 123 4.22 17.93 -2.58
C ALA A 123 3.53 19.13 -3.25
N LEU A 124 3.40 20.26 -2.53
CA LEU A 124 2.82 21.49 -3.07
C LEU A 124 3.66 22.04 -4.24
N ALA A 125 5.00 22.02 -4.15
CA ALA A 125 5.86 22.45 -5.24
C ALA A 125 5.64 21.66 -6.53
N ASP A 126 5.47 20.32 -6.44
CA ASP A 126 5.14 19.48 -7.59
C ASP A 126 3.77 19.85 -8.18
N LEU A 127 2.77 20.02 -7.32
CA LEU A 127 1.41 20.33 -7.74
C LEU A 127 1.30 21.73 -8.34
N ASP A 128 2.00 22.73 -7.78
CA ASP A 128 2.07 24.07 -8.33
C ASP A 128 2.70 24.06 -9.73
N ALA A 129 3.72 23.24 -9.96
CA ALA A 129 4.32 23.08 -11.28
C ALA A 129 3.32 22.49 -12.29
N VAL A 130 2.52 21.51 -11.86
CA VAL A 130 1.49 20.88 -12.73
C VAL A 130 0.39 21.90 -13.06
N VAL A 131 -0.23 22.53 -12.05
CA VAL A 131 -1.37 23.45 -12.29
C VAL A 131 -0.98 24.72 -13.06
N LYS A 132 0.30 25.11 -12.98
CA LYS A 132 0.84 26.20 -13.80
C LYS A 132 0.99 25.81 -15.27
N ARG A 133 1.41 24.59 -15.55
CA ARG A 133 1.68 24.05 -16.87
C ARG A 133 0.41 23.55 -17.55
N ASN A 134 -0.46 22.94 -16.77
CA ASN A 134 -1.72 22.35 -17.20
C ASN A 134 -2.85 22.74 -16.21
N PRO A 135 -3.47 23.92 -16.39
CA PRO A 135 -4.52 24.42 -15.51
C PRO A 135 -5.79 23.55 -15.47
N ASP A 136 -5.98 22.69 -16.47
CA ASP A 136 -7.14 21.80 -16.58
C ASP A 136 -6.91 20.44 -15.89
N ASN A 137 -5.76 20.24 -15.24
CA ASN A 137 -5.49 19.00 -14.52
C ASN A 137 -6.27 18.92 -13.21
N VAL A 138 -7.47 18.34 -13.29
CA VAL A 138 -8.40 18.16 -12.15
C VAL A 138 -7.73 17.45 -10.97
N GLN A 139 -6.95 16.38 -11.25
CA GLN A 139 -6.31 15.61 -10.19
C GLN A 139 -5.25 16.42 -9.43
N ALA A 140 -4.51 17.27 -10.13
CA ALA A 140 -3.53 18.15 -9.49
C ALA A 140 -4.20 19.16 -8.55
N TRP A 141 -5.29 19.81 -8.99
CA TRP A 141 -6.04 20.73 -8.16
C TRP A 141 -6.64 20.04 -6.93
N LEU A 142 -7.22 18.85 -7.10
CA LEU A 142 -7.82 18.09 -6.02
C LEU A 142 -6.77 17.67 -4.97
N THR A 143 -5.62 17.15 -5.43
CA THR A 143 -4.54 16.75 -4.53
C THR A 143 -3.94 17.97 -3.81
N ARG A 144 -3.81 19.11 -4.52
CA ARG A 144 -3.34 20.38 -3.96
C ARG A 144 -4.26 20.87 -2.84
N ALA A 145 -5.57 20.89 -3.09
CA ALA A 145 -6.56 21.26 -2.08
C ALA A 145 -6.49 20.36 -0.84
N THR A 146 -6.28 19.07 -1.05
CA THR A 146 -6.11 18.10 0.04
C THR A 146 -4.88 18.42 0.89
N VAL A 147 -3.73 18.64 0.26
CA VAL A 147 -2.49 19.00 1.00
C VAL A 147 -2.65 20.30 1.75
N GLN A 148 -3.23 21.32 1.12
CA GLN A 148 -3.49 22.63 1.76
C GLN A 148 -4.43 22.50 2.96
N SER A 149 -5.47 21.68 2.86
CA SER A 149 -6.38 21.42 3.99
C SER A 149 -5.66 20.74 5.16
N ILE A 150 -4.81 19.78 4.89
CA ILE A 150 -4.02 19.07 5.92
C ILE A 150 -3.04 20.02 6.63
N THR A 151 -2.48 20.99 5.89
CA THR A 151 -1.51 21.97 6.43
C THR A 151 -2.18 23.21 7.03
N GLY A 152 -3.52 23.29 7.05
CA GLY A 152 -4.28 24.39 7.63
C GLY A 152 -4.46 25.60 6.71
N ASP A 153 -4.00 25.55 5.45
CA ASP A 153 -4.25 26.57 4.44
C ASP A 153 -5.65 26.40 3.83
N PHE A 154 -6.68 26.66 4.60
CA PHE A 154 -8.07 26.52 4.17
C PHE A 154 -8.45 27.50 3.06
N THR A 155 -7.83 28.70 3.03
CA THR A 155 -8.05 29.69 1.98
C THR A 155 -7.52 29.19 0.65
N GLY A 156 -6.29 28.69 0.61
CA GLY A 156 -5.70 28.07 -0.56
C GLY A 156 -6.45 26.82 -1.01
N ALA A 157 -6.87 25.98 -0.07
CA ALA A 157 -7.68 24.79 -0.37
C ALA A 157 -8.99 25.14 -1.07
N LYS A 158 -9.72 26.15 -0.54
CA LYS A 158 -10.94 26.67 -1.18
C LYS A 158 -10.66 27.20 -2.61
N ALA A 159 -9.60 27.99 -2.77
CA ALA A 159 -9.20 28.52 -4.08
C ALA A 159 -8.88 27.40 -5.08
N SER A 160 -8.19 26.33 -4.63
CA SER A 160 -7.90 25.15 -5.45
C SER A 160 -9.17 24.39 -5.85
N CYS A 161 -10.12 24.20 -4.93
CA CYS A 161 -11.41 23.58 -5.23
C CYS A 161 -12.24 24.39 -6.22
N MET A 162 -12.22 25.72 -6.14
CA MET A 162 -12.95 26.61 -7.07
C MET A 162 -12.45 26.53 -8.50
N ARG A 163 -11.29 25.92 -8.76
CA ARG A 163 -10.78 25.68 -10.13
C ARG A 163 -11.40 24.44 -10.78
N LEU A 164 -12.19 23.67 -10.04
CA LEU A 164 -12.85 22.44 -10.52
C LEU A 164 -14.27 22.68 -11.05
N TYR A 165 -14.74 23.91 -10.93
CA TYR A 165 -16.03 24.39 -11.45
C TYR A 165 -15.79 25.42 -12.57
#